data_13dd0407fe732d7460ddd58de5d8fcb6
#
_entry.id   13dd0407fe732d7460ddd58de5d8fcb6
#
_cell.length_a   1.000
_cell.length_b   1.000
_cell.length_c   1.000
_cell.angle_alpha   90.00
_cell.angle_beta   90.00
_cell.angle_gamma   90.00
#
_symmetry.space_group_name_H-M   'P 1'
#
loop_
_entity.id
_entity.type
_entity.pdbx_description
1 polymer ?
#
loop_
_entity_poly.entity_id
_entity_poly.type
_entity_poly.pdbx_seq_one_letter_code
_entity_poly.pdbx_strand_id
1 'polypeptide(L)'
;MCIRDRAIALGHDLGHTPFGHAGERALNNVCPCGFKHNEQSVRVVEVLEKQGEGLNLTWEVIDGIRNHKSAGMPATLEGQIVRLSDKIAYVNHDIDDAVRAGIMNEEELPKELRKVLGNSKRERLNTLTHDVIVNSMDKPKICMSEEVREALMELRAYMFTHVYENPLAKGEEDKAIRMVEDLYSYYETHMEKLSLIHISEPTRLALIS
;
A
#
# COMPACT_ATOMS: atom_id res chain seq x y z
N MET A 1 2.31 18.01 13.65
CA MET A 1 2.55 16.68 13.05
C MET A 1 3.34 15.87 14.05
N CYS A 2 2.81 14.76 14.50
CA CYS A 2 3.46 13.90 15.49
C CYS A 2 4.63 13.14 14.83
N ILE A 3 5.65 12.77 15.60
CA ILE A 3 6.81 12.05 15.06
C ILE A 3 6.45 10.61 14.71
N ARG A 4 5.44 10.03 15.39
CA ARG A 4 4.99 8.65 15.17
C ARG A 4 4.28 8.48 13.82
N ASP A 5 3.39 9.40 13.43
CA ASP A 5 2.69 9.34 12.15
C ASP A 5 3.67 9.37 10.97
N ARG A 6 4.73 10.21 11.07
CA ARG A 6 5.80 10.24 10.09
C ARG A 6 6.59 8.93 10.03
N ALA A 7 6.95 8.38 11.18
CA ALA A 7 7.70 7.13 11.23
C ALA A 7 6.88 5.98 10.64
N ILE A 8 5.59 5.89 10.96
CA ILE A 8 4.67 4.89 10.38
C ILE A 8 4.54 5.10 8.87
N ALA A 9 4.32 6.34 8.42
CA ALA A 9 4.17 6.66 6.99
C ALA A 9 5.42 6.33 6.17
N LEU A 10 6.63 6.50 6.74
CA LEU A 10 7.89 6.14 6.08
C LEU A 10 8.16 4.63 6.10
N GLY A 11 7.67 3.94 7.14
CA GLY A 11 8.00 2.53 7.37
C GLY A 11 6.98 1.53 6.83
N HIS A 12 5.72 1.94 6.58
CA HIS A 12 4.64 0.99 6.34
C HIS A 12 4.85 0.10 5.08
N ASP A 13 5.47 0.64 4.03
CA ASP A 13 5.67 -0.04 2.76
C ASP A 13 7.12 -0.47 2.47
N LEU A 14 8.04 -0.41 3.45
CA LEU A 14 9.44 -0.83 3.26
C LEU A 14 9.58 -2.31 2.84
N GLY A 15 8.62 -3.14 3.19
CA GLY A 15 8.58 -4.56 2.80
C GLY A 15 7.80 -4.82 1.52
N HIS A 16 7.41 -3.79 0.77
CA HIS A 16 6.63 -3.96 -0.45
C HIS A 16 7.49 -4.62 -1.56
N THR A 17 6.86 -5.47 -2.34
CA THR A 17 7.53 -6.23 -3.41
C THR A 17 7.60 -5.40 -4.70
N PRO A 18 8.55 -5.70 -5.60
CA PRO A 18 8.47 -5.25 -6.98
C PRO A 18 7.12 -5.67 -7.59
N PHE A 19 6.56 -4.86 -8.47
CA PHE A 19 5.25 -5.08 -9.10
C PHE A 19 4.07 -5.09 -8.11
N GLY A 20 4.18 -4.42 -6.98
CA GLY A 20 3.06 -4.21 -6.05
C GLY A 20 2.42 -5.52 -5.58
N HIS A 21 1.10 -5.56 -5.58
CA HIS A 21 0.34 -6.73 -5.15
C HIS A 21 0.57 -7.99 -6.01
N ALA A 22 0.97 -7.85 -7.28
CA ALA A 22 1.32 -8.98 -8.13
C ALA A 22 2.56 -9.70 -7.57
N GLY A 23 3.60 -8.96 -7.21
CA GLY A 23 4.79 -9.50 -6.57
C GLY A 23 4.50 -10.09 -5.19
N GLU A 24 3.63 -9.45 -4.39
CA GLU A 24 3.20 -10.01 -3.10
C GLU A 24 2.52 -11.37 -3.28
N ARG A 25 1.63 -11.50 -4.27
CA ARG A 25 1.00 -12.80 -4.60
C ARG A 25 2.03 -13.84 -5.05
N ALA A 26 2.94 -13.44 -5.94
CA ALA A 26 3.99 -14.32 -6.42
C ALA A 26 4.84 -14.87 -5.27
N LEU A 27 5.38 -14.00 -4.41
CA LEU A 27 6.16 -14.44 -3.25
C LEU A 27 5.33 -15.26 -2.26
N ASN A 28 4.06 -14.90 -2.05
CA ASN A 28 3.19 -15.68 -1.17
C ASN A 28 2.93 -17.10 -1.69
N ASN A 29 2.95 -17.30 -3.03
CA ASN A 29 2.77 -18.62 -3.64
C ASN A 29 4.00 -19.52 -3.46
N VAL A 30 5.20 -18.96 -3.59
CA VAL A 30 6.44 -19.74 -3.60
C VAL A 30 7.15 -19.80 -2.26
N CYS A 31 6.95 -18.81 -1.38
CA CYS A 31 7.58 -18.79 -0.07
C CYS A 31 6.88 -19.78 0.88
N PRO A 32 7.58 -20.76 1.47
CA PRO A 32 6.98 -21.78 2.34
C PRO A 32 6.27 -21.22 3.58
N CYS A 33 6.71 -20.06 4.07
CA CYS A 33 6.09 -19.37 5.22
C CYS A 33 5.00 -18.36 4.82
N GLY A 34 4.71 -18.26 3.52
CA GLY A 34 3.89 -17.19 2.97
C GLY A 34 4.60 -15.83 2.98
N PHE A 35 4.00 -14.83 2.35
CA PHE A 35 4.54 -13.48 2.29
C PHE A 35 3.43 -12.44 2.44
N LYS A 36 3.69 -11.42 3.27
CA LYS A 36 2.83 -10.24 3.41
C LYS A 36 3.72 -9.01 3.57
N HIS A 37 3.52 -7.99 2.73
CA HIS A 37 4.38 -6.81 2.74
C HIS A 37 4.39 -6.08 4.09
N ASN A 38 3.27 -6.00 4.80
CA ASN A 38 3.20 -5.37 6.10
C ASN A 38 4.02 -6.10 7.19
N GLU A 39 4.04 -7.44 7.17
CA GLU A 39 4.89 -8.23 8.06
C GLU A 39 6.37 -8.11 7.65
N GLN A 40 6.64 -8.08 6.35
CA GLN A 40 7.99 -7.84 5.86
C GLN A 40 8.48 -6.42 6.19
N SER A 41 7.60 -5.39 6.14
CA SER A 41 7.95 -4.05 6.58
C SER A 41 8.38 -4.02 8.05
N VAL A 42 7.66 -4.74 8.91
CA VAL A 42 8.05 -4.92 10.32
C VAL A 42 9.40 -5.62 10.42
N ARG A 43 9.60 -6.72 9.67
CA ARG A 43 10.88 -7.43 9.67
C ARG A 43 12.04 -6.55 9.21
N VAL A 44 11.83 -5.71 8.20
CA VAL A 44 12.84 -4.75 7.74
C VAL A 44 13.27 -3.83 8.87
N VAL A 45 12.32 -3.17 9.53
CA VAL A 45 12.65 -2.17 10.56
C VAL A 45 13.10 -2.77 11.89
N GLU A 46 12.69 -3.98 12.24
CA GLU A 46 13.08 -4.62 13.52
C GLU A 46 14.33 -5.47 13.41
N VAL A 47 14.61 -6.04 12.22
CA VAL A 47 15.64 -7.08 12.08
C VAL A 47 16.68 -6.75 11.04
N LEU A 48 16.31 -6.22 9.85
CA LEU A 48 17.24 -6.11 8.73
C LEU A 48 18.03 -4.80 8.72
N GLU A 49 17.41 -3.70 9.13
CA GLU A 49 18.06 -2.39 9.14
C GLU A 49 19.27 -2.35 10.07
N LYS A 50 20.18 -1.38 9.85
CA LYS A 50 21.41 -1.20 10.61
C LYS A 50 22.25 -2.49 10.71
N GLN A 51 22.41 -3.19 9.61
CA GLN A 51 23.25 -4.40 9.55
C GLN A 51 22.75 -5.53 10.46
N GLY A 52 21.45 -5.63 10.68
CA GLY A 52 20.84 -6.67 11.49
C GLY A 52 20.51 -6.25 12.94
N GLU A 53 20.77 -5.01 13.32
CA GLU A 53 20.45 -4.49 14.67
C GLU A 53 19.02 -3.97 14.79
N GLY A 54 18.39 -3.65 13.66
CA GLY A 54 17.07 -3.01 13.62
C GLY A 54 17.09 -1.54 14.05
N LEU A 55 15.95 -0.86 13.87
CA LEU A 55 15.81 0.58 14.14
C LEU A 55 15.41 0.90 15.57
N ASN A 56 15.09 -0.08 16.41
CA ASN A 56 14.61 0.10 17.77
C ASN A 56 13.43 1.07 17.86
N LEU A 57 12.41 0.84 17.03
CA LEU A 57 11.19 1.66 17.01
C LEU A 57 10.28 1.34 18.18
N THR A 58 9.43 2.30 18.56
CA THR A 58 8.46 2.08 19.64
C THR A 58 7.35 1.12 19.16
N TRP A 59 6.69 0.48 20.12
CA TRP A 59 5.59 -0.45 19.82
C TRP A 59 4.48 0.19 18.97
N GLU A 60 4.15 1.46 19.24
CA GLU A 60 3.09 2.18 18.52
C GLU A 60 3.42 2.37 17.04
N VAL A 61 4.71 2.56 16.72
CA VAL A 61 5.16 2.68 15.33
C VAL A 61 5.10 1.31 14.65
N ILE A 62 5.57 0.26 15.31
CA ILE A 62 5.51 -1.12 14.80
C ILE A 62 4.06 -1.57 14.59
N ASP A 63 3.16 -1.28 15.56
CA ASP A 63 1.73 -1.57 15.43
C ASP A 63 1.12 -0.84 14.22
N GLY A 64 1.45 0.44 14.03
CA GLY A 64 1.00 1.22 12.88
C GLY A 64 1.47 0.64 11.55
N ILE A 65 2.75 0.25 11.45
CA ILE A 65 3.31 -0.42 10.27
C ILE A 65 2.62 -1.75 9.99
N ARG A 66 2.47 -2.60 11.00
CA ARG A 66 1.86 -3.94 10.85
C ARG A 66 0.40 -3.88 10.43
N ASN A 67 -0.36 -2.93 10.97
CA ASN A 67 -1.81 -2.86 10.85
C ASN A 67 -2.32 -1.79 9.88
N HIS A 68 -1.47 -1.23 9.00
CA HIS A 68 -1.89 -0.20 8.03
C HIS A 68 -2.84 -0.75 6.95
N LYS A 69 -2.79 -2.04 6.63
CA LYS A 69 -3.65 -2.69 5.62
C LYS A 69 -5.13 -2.55 5.94
N SER A 70 -5.97 -2.69 4.92
CA SER A 70 -7.43 -2.56 5.06
C SER A 70 -8.05 -3.52 6.08
N ALA A 71 -7.49 -4.71 6.24
CA ALA A 71 -7.94 -5.71 7.23
C ALA A 71 -7.41 -5.45 8.65
N GLY A 72 -6.37 -4.60 8.80
CA GLY A 72 -5.80 -4.24 10.09
C GLY A 72 -6.52 -3.07 10.75
N MET A 73 -6.30 -2.91 12.05
CA MET A 73 -6.75 -1.74 12.80
C MET A 73 -5.65 -1.35 13.79
N PRO A 74 -4.88 -0.29 13.49
CA PRO A 74 -3.87 0.21 14.43
C PRO A 74 -4.49 0.66 15.74
N ALA A 75 -3.79 0.39 16.84
CA ALA A 75 -4.25 0.75 18.18
C ALA A 75 -4.18 2.26 18.44
N THR A 76 -3.24 2.96 17.79
CA THR A 76 -3.02 4.39 17.97
C THR A 76 -3.75 5.24 16.93
N LEU A 77 -4.09 6.48 17.28
CA LEU A 77 -4.71 7.41 16.34
C LEU A 77 -3.76 7.74 15.18
N GLU A 78 -2.46 7.86 15.44
CA GLU A 78 -1.45 8.08 14.41
C GLU A 78 -1.42 6.95 13.37
N GLY A 79 -1.47 5.70 13.81
CA GLY A 79 -1.57 4.54 12.93
C GLY A 79 -2.87 4.52 12.12
N GLN A 80 -4.00 4.87 12.76
CA GLN A 80 -5.30 4.97 12.08
C GLN A 80 -5.31 6.08 11.03
N ILE A 81 -4.66 7.23 11.29
CA ILE A 81 -4.50 8.32 10.31
C ILE A 81 -3.70 7.81 9.11
N VAL A 82 -2.54 7.18 9.34
CA VAL A 82 -1.71 6.68 8.23
C VAL A 82 -2.48 5.64 7.40
N ARG A 83 -3.13 4.68 8.05
CA ARG A 83 -3.95 3.66 7.37
C ARG A 83 -5.03 4.27 6.47
N LEU A 84 -5.67 5.34 6.92
CA LEU A 84 -6.73 5.99 6.15
C LEU A 84 -6.17 6.89 5.05
N SER A 85 -5.09 7.59 5.34
CA SER A 85 -4.37 8.43 4.37
C SER A 85 -3.78 7.60 3.23
N ASP A 86 -3.19 6.44 3.54
CA ASP A 86 -2.71 5.48 2.55
C ASP A 86 -3.85 5.04 1.61
N LYS A 87 -5.00 4.65 2.18
CA LYS A 87 -6.17 4.28 1.38
C LYS A 87 -6.64 5.41 0.45
N ILE A 88 -6.67 6.64 0.93
CA ILE A 88 -7.04 7.81 0.13
C ILE A 88 -6.00 8.04 -0.97
N ALA A 89 -4.71 7.91 -0.64
CA ALA A 89 -3.62 8.16 -1.56
C ALA A 89 -3.62 7.14 -2.72
N TYR A 90 -3.60 5.83 -2.42
CA TYR A 90 -3.46 4.83 -3.47
C TYR A 90 -4.65 4.84 -4.45
N VAL A 91 -5.90 4.96 -3.98
CA VAL A 91 -7.06 5.02 -4.89
C VAL A 91 -6.95 6.20 -5.86
N ASN A 92 -6.49 7.36 -5.38
CA ASN A 92 -6.32 8.54 -6.23
C ASN A 92 -5.11 8.43 -7.17
N HIS A 93 -4.04 7.77 -6.75
CA HIS A 93 -2.89 7.49 -7.62
C HIS A 93 -3.24 6.46 -8.70
N ASP A 94 -3.95 5.40 -8.36
CA ASP A 94 -4.39 4.38 -9.31
C ASP A 94 -5.30 4.96 -10.40
N ILE A 95 -6.17 5.93 -10.07
CA ILE A 95 -6.97 6.66 -11.07
C ILE A 95 -6.05 7.43 -12.02
N ASP A 96 -5.08 8.18 -11.49
CA ASP A 96 -4.14 8.95 -12.32
C ASP A 96 -3.34 8.03 -13.24
N ASP A 97 -2.87 6.91 -12.72
CA ASP A 97 -2.08 5.95 -13.50
C ASP A 97 -2.92 5.27 -14.58
N ALA A 98 -4.18 4.93 -14.29
CA ALA A 98 -5.12 4.39 -15.28
C ALA A 98 -5.43 5.40 -16.40
N VAL A 99 -5.61 6.67 -16.06
CA VAL A 99 -5.81 7.77 -17.04
C VAL A 99 -4.53 7.97 -17.87
N ARG A 100 -3.37 8.00 -17.24
CA ARG A 100 -2.08 8.15 -17.93
C ARG A 100 -1.76 6.98 -18.85
N ALA A 101 -2.16 5.78 -18.47
CA ALA A 101 -2.03 4.56 -19.29
C ALA A 101 -3.09 4.45 -20.41
N GLY A 102 -4.06 5.38 -20.48
CA GLY A 102 -5.13 5.36 -21.46
C GLY A 102 -6.14 4.22 -21.27
N ILE A 103 -6.20 3.65 -20.07
CA ILE A 103 -7.13 2.56 -19.71
C ILE A 103 -8.53 3.12 -19.44
N MET A 104 -8.61 4.34 -18.89
CA MET A 104 -9.87 5.04 -18.60
C MET A 104 -9.69 6.55 -18.70
N ASN A 105 -10.83 7.28 -18.75
CA ASN A 105 -10.85 8.72 -18.55
C ASN A 105 -11.49 9.07 -17.19
N GLU A 106 -11.07 10.15 -16.57
CA GLU A 106 -11.61 10.59 -15.27
C GLU A 106 -13.13 10.86 -15.33
N GLU A 107 -13.63 11.24 -16.52
CA GLU A 107 -15.06 11.50 -16.75
C GLU A 107 -15.92 10.23 -16.77
N GLU A 108 -15.31 9.06 -16.95
CA GLU A 108 -15.99 7.76 -16.94
C GLU A 108 -16.36 7.29 -15.52
N LEU A 109 -15.76 7.91 -14.49
CA LEU A 109 -16.14 7.64 -13.12
C LEU A 109 -17.64 7.90 -12.91
N PRO A 110 -18.36 7.01 -12.20
CA PRO A 110 -19.80 7.13 -11.96
C PRO A 110 -20.19 8.51 -11.44
N LYS A 111 -21.23 9.10 -12.02
CA LYS A 111 -21.68 10.46 -11.68
C LYS A 111 -22.03 10.61 -10.20
N GLU A 112 -22.60 9.57 -9.61
CA GLU A 112 -22.99 9.59 -8.20
C GLU A 112 -21.74 9.66 -7.30
N LEU A 113 -20.69 8.94 -7.62
CA LEU A 113 -19.41 9.03 -6.90
C LEU A 113 -18.76 10.40 -7.05
N ARG A 114 -18.83 10.98 -8.27
CA ARG A 114 -18.28 12.33 -8.53
C ARG A 114 -19.04 13.41 -7.78
N LYS A 115 -20.35 13.25 -7.56
CA LYS A 115 -21.13 14.20 -6.75
C LYS A 115 -20.68 14.23 -5.29
N VAL A 116 -20.40 13.07 -4.71
CA VAL A 116 -20.00 12.94 -3.30
C VAL A 116 -18.53 13.29 -3.12
N LEU A 117 -17.65 12.72 -3.96
CA LEU A 117 -16.21 12.81 -3.77
C LEU A 117 -15.54 13.98 -4.50
N GLY A 118 -16.16 14.51 -5.56
CA GLY A 118 -15.60 15.56 -6.42
C GLY A 118 -15.28 15.09 -7.83
N ASN A 119 -15.17 16.03 -8.76
CA ASN A 119 -15.01 15.79 -10.19
C ASN A 119 -13.52 15.71 -10.63
N SER A 120 -12.60 16.04 -9.76
CA SER A 120 -11.17 16.02 -10.02
C SER A 120 -10.41 15.42 -8.85
N LYS A 121 -9.17 14.96 -9.12
CA LYS A 121 -8.27 14.47 -8.06
C LYS A 121 -8.16 15.44 -6.89
N ARG A 122 -8.01 16.72 -7.20
CA ARG A 122 -7.90 17.78 -6.18
C ARG A 122 -9.15 17.85 -5.31
N GLU A 123 -10.33 17.83 -5.92
CA GLU A 123 -11.60 17.87 -5.20
C GLU A 123 -11.77 16.61 -4.37
N ARG A 124 -11.51 15.42 -4.92
CA ARG A 124 -11.59 14.15 -4.19
C ARG A 124 -10.70 14.15 -2.96
N LEU A 125 -9.43 14.52 -3.12
CA LEU A 125 -8.49 14.58 -2.00
C LEU A 125 -8.96 15.57 -0.94
N ASN A 126 -9.46 16.74 -1.35
CA ASN A 126 -9.97 17.75 -0.43
C ASN A 126 -11.21 17.23 0.34
N THR A 127 -12.19 16.66 -0.37
CA THR A 127 -13.40 16.09 0.24
C THR A 127 -13.05 14.98 1.24
N LEU A 128 -12.25 14.01 0.83
CA LEU A 128 -11.86 12.88 1.66
C LEU A 128 -11.09 13.32 2.91
N THR A 129 -10.11 14.23 2.75
CA THR A 129 -9.31 14.73 3.86
C THR A 129 -10.14 15.56 4.83
N HIS A 130 -10.97 16.48 4.30
CA HIS A 130 -11.83 17.32 5.11
C HIS A 130 -12.86 16.50 5.89
N ASP A 131 -13.48 15.51 5.25
CA ASP A 131 -14.46 14.62 5.90
C ASP A 131 -13.81 13.83 7.06
N VAL A 132 -12.61 13.29 6.86
CA VAL A 132 -11.85 12.61 7.94
C VAL A 132 -11.59 13.55 9.10
N ILE A 133 -11.13 14.78 8.85
CA ILE A 133 -10.83 15.75 9.88
C ILE A 133 -12.10 16.06 10.70
N VAL A 134 -13.17 16.47 10.04
CA VAL A 134 -14.43 16.88 10.70
C VAL A 134 -15.05 15.73 11.49
N ASN A 135 -15.04 14.52 10.93
CA ASN A 135 -15.66 13.37 11.59
C ASN A 135 -14.81 12.76 12.70
N SER A 136 -13.53 13.06 12.76
CA SER A 136 -12.60 12.56 13.79
C SER A 136 -12.37 13.51 14.94
N MET A 137 -12.71 14.80 14.79
CA MET A 137 -12.51 15.80 15.86
C MET A 137 -13.21 15.37 17.15
N ASP A 138 -12.50 15.48 18.25
CA ASP A 138 -12.96 15.14 19.60
C ASP A 138 -13.45 13.69 19.78
N LYS A 139 -13.06 12.77 18.88
CA LYS A 139 -13.37 11.34 18.98
C LYS A 139 -12.12 10.51 19.27
N PRO A 140 -12.27 9.40 20.00
CA PRO A 140 -11.16 8.48 20.29
C PRO A 140 -10.82 7.54 19.12
N LYS A 141 -11.20 7.90 17.90
CA LYS A 141 -10.96 7.13 16.68
C LYS A 141 -10.94 8.03 15.45
N ILE A 142 -10.19 7.63 14.44
CA ILE A 142 -10.18 8.27 13.13
C ILE A 142 -11.26 7.61 12.26
N CYS A 143 -12.17 8.41 11.71
CA CYS A 143 -13.29 7.92 10.92
C CYS A 143 -13.71 8.91 9.82
N MET A 144 -14.45 8.41 8.87
CA MET A 144 -15.17 9.12 7.82
C MET A 144 -16.67 9.12 8.12
N SER A 145 -17.42 10.05 7.51
CA SER A 145 -18.88 9.93 7.41
C SER A 145 -19.25 8.67 6.64
N GLU A 146 -20.45 8.14 6.89
CA GLU A 146 -20.92 6.94 6.21
C GLU A 146 -21.01 7.13 4.69
N GLU A 147 -21.57 8.28 4.24
CA GLU A 147 -21.72 8.63 2.84
C GLU A 147 -20.37 8.64 2.09
N VAL A 148 -19.37 9.32 2.64
CA VAL A 148 -18.04 9.43 2.01
C VAL A 148 -17.29 8.09 2.07
N ARG A 149 -17.46 7.33 3.15
CA ARG A 149 -16.89 6.00 3.29
C ARG A 149 -17.44 5.02 2.25
N GLU A 150 -18.77 5.00 2.07
CA GLU A 150 -19.43 4.16 1.05
C GLU A 150 -18.99 4.56 -0.35
N ALA A 151 -19.01 5.85 -0.67
CA ALA A 151 -18.56 6.35 -1.96
C ALA A 151 -17.08 5.98 -2.26
N LEU A 152 -16.19 6.04 -1.27
CA LEU A 152 -14.79 5.60 -1.43
C LEU A 152 -14.69 4.09 -1.66
N MET A 153 -15.52 3.28 -0.98
CA MET A 153 -15.54 1.83 -1.18
C MET A 153 -16.09 1.45 -2.55
N GLU A 154 -17.14 2.12 -3.02
CA GLU A 154 -17.68 1.93 -4.36
C GLU A 154 -16.68 2.37 -5.44
N LEU A 155 -15.98 3.50 -5.24
CA LEU A 155 -14.92 3.95 -6.14
C LEU A 155 -13.81 2.89 -6.26
N ARG A 156 -13.40 2.31 -5.14
CA ARG A 156 -12.42 1.22 -5.13
C ARG A 156 -12.94 -0.02 -5.87
N ALA A 157 -14.20 -0.39 -5.67
CA ALA A 157 -14.81 -1.52 -6.38
C ALA A 157 -14.90 -1.26 -7.89
N TYR A 158 -15.23 -0.03 -8.29
CA TYR A 158 -15.22 0.39 -9.69
C TYR A 158 -13.83 0.26 -10.32
N MET A 159 -12.78 0.74 -9.63
CA MET A 159 -11.40 0.62 -10.08
C MET A 159 -10.98 -0.85 -10.22
N PHE A 160 -11.40 -1.70 -9.27
CA PHE A 160 -11.11 -3.11 -9.34
C PHE A 160 -11.64 -3.74 -10.63
N THR A 161 -12.90 -3.52 -10.95
CA THR A 161 -13.55 -4.12 -12.12
C THR A 161 -13.06 -3.52 -13.45
N HIS A 162 -12.82 -2.20 -13.51
CA HIS A 162 -12.57 -1.52 -14.78
C HIS A 162 -11.08 -1.35 -15.11
N VAL A 163 -10.22 -1.34 -14.09
CA VAL A 163 -8.78 -1.13 -14.25
C VAL A 163 -8.01 -2.41 -13.98
N TYR A 164 -8.13 -3.00 -12.80
CA TYR A 164 -7.29 -4.15 -12.43
C TYR A 164 -7.70 -5.45 -13.15
N GLU A 165 -8.98 -5.61 -13.51
CA GLU A 165 -9.44 -6.75 -14.31
C GLU A 165 -9.32 -6.53 -15.82
N ASN A 166 -8.76 -5.39 -16.26
CA ASN A 166 -8.55 -5.10 -17.66
C ASN A 166 -7.57 -6.13 -18.27
N PRO A 167 -7.89 -6.75 -19.42
CA PRO A 167 -7.04 -7.78 -20.05
C PRO A 167 -5.61 -7.31 -20.36
N LEU A 168 -5.41 -6.03 -20.68
CA LEU A 168 -4.09 -5.44 -20.91
C LEU A 168 -3.26 -5.42 -19.63
N ALA A 169 -3.85 -4.99 -18.52
CA ALA A 169 -3.20 -4.97 -17.21
C ALA A 169 -2.89 -6.40 -16.73
N LYS A 170 -3.84 -7.32 -16.88
CA LYS A 170 -3.68 -8.73 -16.46
C LYS A 170 -2.57 -9.47 -17.22
N GLY A 171 -2.40 -9.21 -18.52
CA GLY A 171 -1.35 -9.85 -19.31
C GLY A 171 0.06 -9.49 -18.85
N GLU A 172 0.28 -8.26 -18.42
CA GLU A 172 1.55 -7.80 -17.84
C GLU A 172 1.73 -8.30 -16.40
N GLU A 173 0.66 -8.40 -15.63
CA GLU A 173 0.67 -8.92 -14.27
C GLU A 173 1.13 -10.39 -14.22
N ASP A 174 0.64 -11.24 -15.14
CA ASP A 174 1.05 -12.65 -15.22
C ASP A 174 2.55 -12.82 -15.55
N LYS A 175 3.10 -11.90 -16.35
CA LYS A 175 4.54 -11.87 -16.61
C LYS A 175 5.34 -11.49 -15.38
N ALA A 176 4.88 -10.47 -14.65
CA ALA A 176 5.51 -10.02 -13.43
C ALA A 176 5.50 -11.12 -12.34
N ILE A 177 4.37 -11.82 -12.18
CA ILE A 177 4.25 -12.95 -11.24
C ILE A 177 5.29 -14.02 -11.59
N ARG A 178 5.32 -14.50 -12.84
CA ARG A 178 6.29 -15.52 -13.26
C ARG A 178 7.74 -15.08 -13.06
N MET A 179 8.06 -13.83 -13.38
CA MET A 179 9.41 -13.30 -13.17
C MET A 179 9.84 -13.36 -11.71
N VAL A 180 8.96 -13.00 -10.77
CA VAL A 180 9.26 -13.05 -9.34
C VAL A 180 9.39 -14.50 -8.85
N GLU A 181 8.49 -15.39 -9.28
CA GLU A 181 8.54 -16.82 -8.93
C GLU A 181 9.81 -17.49 -9.46
N ASP A 182 10.20 -17.21 -10.70
CA ASP A 182 11.43 -17.74 -11.33
C ASP A 182 12.68 -17.23 -10.59
N LEU A 183 12.72 -15.94 -10.24
CA LEU A 183 13.83 -15.36 -9.47
C LEU A 183 13.93 -15.98 -8.08
N TYR A 184 12.82 -16.16 -7.38
CA TYR A 184 12.81 -16.80 -6.07
C TYR A 184 13.36 -18.23 -6.18
N SER A 185 12.84 -19.04 -7.08
CA SER A 185 13.26 -20.42 -7.30
C SER A 185 14.73 -20.52 -7.71
N TYR A 186 15.20 -19.59 -8.53
CA TYR A 186 16.61 -19.52 -8.90
C TYR A 186 17.51 -19.28 -7.68
N TYR A 187 17.20 -18.28 -6.87
CA TYR A 187 18.02 -17.94 -5.70
C TYR A 187 17.87 -18.93 -4.56
N GLU A 188 16.74 -19.62 -4.43
CA GLU A 188 16.59 -20.71 -3.47
C GLU A 188 17.63 -21.83 -3.70
N THR A 189 17.98 -22.09 -4.98
CA THR A 189 18.97 -23.10 -5.38
C THR A 189 20.38 -22.53 -5.55
N HIS A 190 20.56 -21.21 -5.54
CA HIS A 190 21.84 -20.52 -5.78
C HIS A 190 22.10 -19.45 -4.72
N MET A 191 21.94 -19.81 -3.46
CA MET A 191 22.12 -18.89 -2.33
C MET A 191 23.52 -18.25 -2.31
N GLU A 192 24.53 -18.92 -2.83
CA GLU A 192 25.91 -18.42 -2.96
C GLU A 192 26.06 -17.20 -3.87
N LYS A 193 25.07 -16.96 -4.75
CA LYS A 193 25.05 -15.78 -5.63
C LYS A 193 24.42 -14.56 -4.99
N LEU A 194 23.76 -14.71 -3.85
CA LEU A 194 23.25 -13.59 -3.07
C LEU A 194 24.41 -12.96 -2.30
N SER A 195 24.69 -11.68 -2.55
CA SER A 195 25.62 -10.93 -1.73
C SER A 195 24.98 -10.53 -0.40
N LEU A 196 25.82 -10.28 0.62
CA LEU A 196 25.36 -9.77 1.92
C LEU A 196 24.55 -8.46 1.79
N ILE A 197 24.85 -7.64 0.80
CA ILE A 197 24.08 -6.43 0.48
C ILE A 197 22.63 -6.78 0.09
N HIS A 198 22.42 -7.83 -0.69
CA HIS A 198 21.07 -8.26 -1.09
C HIS A 198 20.29 -8.88 0.07
N ILE A 199 20.98 -9.42 1.07
CA ILE A 199 20.35 -10.02 2.25
C ILE A 199 20.06 -8.97 3.32
N SER A 200 20.96 -7.98 3.49
CA SER A 200 20.87 -6.97 4.55
C SER A 200 20.27 -5.64 4.13
N GLU A 201 20.25 -5.30 2.81
CA GLU A 201 19.73 -4.03 2.28
C GLU A 201 18.77 -4.25 1.09
N PRO A 202 17.73 -5.07 1.18
CA PRO A 202 16.80 -5.31 0.07
C PRO A 202 16.05 -4.04 -0.36
N THR A 203 15.97 -3.03 0.49
CA THR A 203 15.26 -1.77 0.27
C THR A 203 15.99 -0.78 -0.63
N ARG A 204 17.31 -0.85 -0.76
CA ARG A 204 18.05 0.07 -1.65
C ARG A 204 17.74 -0.13 -3.13
N LEU A 205 17.38 -1.34 -3.55
CA LEU A 205 17.02 -1.63 -4.93
C LEU A 205 15.57 -1.21 -5.27
N ALA A 206 14.68 -1.16 -4.30
CA ALA A 206 13.29 -0.71 -4.49
C ALA A 206 13.14 0.82 -4.58
N LEU A 207 14.14 1.59 -4.17
CA LEU A 207 14.15 3.07 -4.24
C LEU A 207 14.71 3.63 -5.56
N ILE A 208 15.14 2.78 -6.49
CA ILE A 208 15.75 3.18 -7.78
C ILE A 208 14.84 2.87 -8.98
N SER A 209 13.65 2.32 -8.75
CA SER A 209 12.67 2.05 -9.82
C SER A 209 11.54 3.06 -9.84
#